data_86bee32d056cd3d4a98b38604d3d60ff
#
_entry.id   86bee32d056cd3d4a98b38604d3d60ff
#
_cell.length_a   1.000
_cell.length_b   1.000
_cell.length_c   1.000
_cell.angle_alpha   90.00
_cell.angle_beta   90.00
_cell.angle_gamma   90.00
#
_symmetry.space_group_name_H-M   'P 1'
#
loop_
_entity.id
_entity.type
_entity.pdbx_description
1 polymer ?
#
loop_
_entity_poly.entity_id
_entity_poly.type
_entity_poly.pdbx_seq_one_letter_code
_entity_poly.pdbx_strand_id
1 'polypeptide(L)'
;MKIINIIFIFIINSYLFLSENVDTIRFVFSLTRTGAHSPSKLNQINSNDLNNKIYKDIFGYEWIGENELTYVGKRQQYYLGYFNNLKYKNILYSETYHPKELLSMSSECNKTIQSSYAYLHGLYQSNNNTLTIQQMINAVPPLDSNEGYIDEKNELDKDKYILPDNVQIVPVHTFYEKDHNYLLEKVENCPNIKNYYDEIELFSQKKREEIINYKSDDKTYGEILLNILNEENIFNQTYDINSLLNNFTLFKIIAETFICDYFEVVDFEKFTKNGINIYKLFQMFEEFFGEISIGGSRSDLPDEEKSAKIYEFSQKVNYDLLNNLLNWIKIRIDNDIMKQCDILLYESPKIVSYFSHHKSIESLYYFLKETFNIKNAKNSLYVNFTSFINIELYRKNNDDNEYNYDDYYIKFIYDNQQLGNNIPYKEFYDKIIEKIISLKELKDYCGIIEEEGEEKNNDVDNKESNYLGFKIFAIILICIFAILIAIVLFLSFVMIKKSNYVVLADNILSDDYIN
;
A
#
# COMPACT_ATOMS: atom_id res chain seq x y z
N MET A 1 16.34 26.46 45.32
CA MET A 1 15.89 27.03 44.02
C MET A 1 17.00 27.12 42.97
N LYS A 2 18.19 27.64 43.23
CA LYS A 2 19.27 27.74 42.21
C LYS A 2 19.78 26.38 41.68
N ILE A 3 19.85 25.32 42.51
CA ILE A 3 20.32 23.98 42.09
C ILE A 3 19.29 23.30 41.19
N ILE A 4 17.99 23.46 41.47
CA ILE A 4 16.91 22.89 40.67
C ILE A 4 16.90 23.50 39.24
N ASN A 5 17.13 24.81 39.13
CA ASN A 5 17.24 25.46 37.83
C ASN A 5 18.44 25.00 37.02
N ILE A 6 19.59 24.73 37.67
CA ILE A 6 20.77 24.21 37.00
C ILE A 6 20.52 22.77 36.50
N ILE A 7 19.88 21.92 37.30
CA ILE A 7 19.53 20.56 36.89
C ILE A 7 18.51 20.58 35.75
N PHE A 8 17.50 21.48 35.80
CA PHE A 8 16.51 21.64 34.73
C PHE A 8 17.12 22.12 33.43
N ILE A 9 18.05 23.07 33.48
CA ILE A 9 18.82 23.55 32.31
C ILE A 9 19.73 22.44 31.77
N PHE A 10 20.35 21.63 32.64
CA PHE A 10 21.17 20.48 32.21
C PHE A 10 20.33 19.38 31.56
N ILE A 11 19.13 19.10 32.08
CA ILE A 11 18.19 18.14 31.49
C ILE A 11 17.66 18.66 30.15
N ILE A 12 17.30 19.93 30.06
CA ILE A 12 16.85 20.55 28.78
C ILE A 12 17.98 20.55 27.76
N ASN A 13 19.19 20.92 28.13
CA ASN A 13 20.34 20.90 27.21
C ASN A 13 20.74 19.47 26.81
N SER A 14 20.65 18.48 27.71
CA SER A 14 20.87 17.08 27.34
C SER A 14 19.75 16.55 26.44
N TYR A 15 18.50 16.96 26.64
CA TYR A 15 17.38 16.65 25.72
C TYR A 15 17.56 17.33 24.37
N LEU A 16 17.99 18.57 24.32
CA LEU A 16 18.28 19.30 23.07
C LEU A 16 19.51 18.69 22.36
N PHE A 17 20.55 18.31 23.09
CA PHE A 17 21.74 17.65 22.52
C PHE A 17 21.46 16.23 22.01
N LEU A 18 20.48 15.51 22.60
CA LEU A 18 20.02 14.20 22.13
C LEU A 18 19.07 14.31 20.93
N SER A 19 18.50 15.49 20.65
CA SER A 19 17.59 15.71 19.52
C SER A 19 18.32 16.15 18.23
N GLU A 20 19.59 16.56 18.33
CA GLU A 20 20.31 17.14 17.19
C GLU A 20 20.88 16.14 16.17
N ASN A 21 20.86 14.82 16.47
CA ASN A 21 21.47 13.81 15.59
C ASN A 21 20.53 12.64 15.21
N VAL A 22 19.22 12.87 15.19
CA VAL A 22 18.29 11.80 14.77
C VAL A 22 18.02 11.88 13.27
N ASP A 23 18.39 10.81 12.57
CA ASP A 23 18.07 10.65 11.14
C ASP A 23 16.56 10.80 10.89
N THR A 24 16.22 11.54 9.84
CA THR A 24 14.83 11.87 9.53
C THR A 24 14.24 10.91 8.49
N ILE A 25 13.08 10.36 8.82
CA ILE A 25 12.31 9.58 7.84
C ILE A 25 11.73 10.52 6.77
N ARG A 26 11.86 10.16 5.50
CA ARG A 26 11.49 11.00 4.35
C ARG A 26 10.38 10.42 3.51
N PHE A 27 10.25 9.09 3.49
CA PHE A 27 9.25 8.39 2.70
C PHE A 27 8.97 7.02 3.30
N VAL A 28 7.74 6.55 3.17
CA VAL A 28 7.31 5.20 3.53
C VAL A 28 6.54 4.59 2.38
N PHE A 29 7.01 3.47 1.90
CA PHE A 29 6.24 2.55 1.09
C PHE A 29 5.72 1.43 1.97
N SER A 30 4.43 1.17 1.96
CA SER A 30 3.78 0.16 2.78
C SER A 30 2.97 -0.81 1.91
N LEU A 31 3.23 -2.10 2.05
CA LEU A 31 2.41 -3.16 1.47
C LEU A 31 1.74 -3.92 2.62
N THR A 32 0.40 -3.93 2.66
CA THR A 32 -0.39 -4.43 3.79
C THR A 32 -1.37 -5.52 3.35
N ARG A 33 -1.42 -6.63 4.09
CA ARG A 33 -2.45 -7.66 3.93
C ARG A 33 -3.79 -7.17 4.49
N THR A 34 -4.89 -7.68 3.92
CA THR A 34 -6.26 -7.52 4.47
C THR A 34 -6.36 -7.90 5.94
N GLY A 35 -7.31 -7.31 6.64
CA GLY A 35 -7.77 -7.81 7.94
C GLY A 35 -8.48 -9.17 7.85
N ALA A 36 -8.87 -9.73 8.99
CA ALA A 36 -9.66 -10.94 9.04
C ALA A 36 -10.94 -10.78 8.18
N HIS A 37 -11.26 -11.82 7.43
CA HIS A 37 -12.37 -11.81 6.48
C HIS A 37 -13.09 -13.15 6.49
N SER A 38 -14.32 -13.18 5.95
CA SER A 38 -15.08 -14.40 5.77
C SER A 38 -14.41 -15.32 4.74
N PRO A 39 -14.68 -16.63 4.80
CA PRO A 39 -14.14 -17.60 3.85
C PRO A 39 -14.45 -17.26 2.39
N SER A 40 -13.62 -17.76 1.49
CA SER A 40 -13.77 -17.56 0.05
C SER A 40 -14.88 -18.40 -0.56
N LYS A 41 -15.37 -19.44 0.16
CA LYS A 41 -16.42 -20.35 -0.29
C LYS A 41 -17.48 -20.52 0.79
N LEU A 42 -18.68 -20.08 0.49
CA LEU A 42 -19.87 -20.21 1.34
C LEU A 42 -21.01 -20.85 0.56
N ASN A 43 -21.99 -21.43 1.26
CA ASN A 43 -23.22 -21.90 0.68
C ASN A 43 -24.38 -20.98 1.08
N GLN A 44 -25.10 -20.45 0.10
CA GLN A 44 -26.27 -19.64 0.35
C GLN A 44 -27.44 -20.56 0.72
N ILE A 45 -27.96 -20.41 1.93
CA ILE A 45 -29.15 -21.11 2.40
C ILE A 45 -30.37 -20.20 2.17
N ASN A 46 -31.36 -20.70 1.45
CA ASN A 46 -32.60 -19.97 1.26
C ASN A 46 -33.34 -19.87 2.61
N SER A 47 -33.32 -18.68 3.22
CA SER A 47 -34.24 -18.38 4.28
C SER A 47 -35.64 -18.17 3.70
N ASN A 48 -36.70 -18.55 4.44
CA ASN A 48 -38.08 -18.28 4.04
C ASN A 48 -38.38 -16.75 4.00
N ASP A 49 -37.44 -15.91 4.42
CA ASP A 49 -37.52 -14.47 4.36
C ASP A 49 -36.70 -13.98 3.16
N LEU A 50 -37.35 -13.42 2.15
CA LEU A 50 -36.75 -12.93 0.91
C LEU A 50 -35.68 -11.86 1.12
N ASN A 51 -35.61 -11.26 2.32
CA ASN A 51 -34.69 -10.15 2.66
C ASN A 51 -33.44 -10.62 3.42
N ASN A 52 -33.40 -11.84 3.96
CA ASN A 52 -32.26 -12.34 4.74
C ASN A 52 -31.59 -13.54 4.03
N LYS A 53 -30.56 -13.26 3.25
CA LYS A 53 -29.69 -14.31 2.73
C LYS A 53 -28.71 -14.73 3.82
N ILE A 54 -28.80 -15.99 4.25
CA ILE A 54 -27.87 -16.59 5.19
C ILE A 54 -26.84 -17.37 4.39
N TYR A 55 -25.58 -17.11 4.66
CA TYR A 55 -24.46 -17.84 4.08
C TYR A 55 -23.83 -18.70 5.16
N LYS A 56 -23.60 -19.98 4.88
CA LYS A 56 -22.88 -20.88 5.78
C LYS A 56 -21.62 -21.40 5.14
N ASP A 57 -20.57 -21.48 5.95
CA ASP A 57 -19.33 -22.13 5.56
C ASP A 57 -19.44 -23.66 5.63
N ILE A 58 -18.36 -24.34 5.30
CA ILE A 58 -18.28 -25.80 5.27
C ILE A 58 -18.47 -26.45 6.65
N PHE A 59 -18.27 -25.70 7.74
CA PHE A 59 -18.47 -26.15 9.12
C PHE A 59 -19.82 -25.72 9.71
N GLY A 60 -20.68 -25.04 8.92
CA GLY A 60 -22.03 -24.64 9.30
C GLY A 60 -22.13 -23.32 10.05
N TYR A 61 -21.05 -22.54 10.20
CA TYR A 61 -21.09 -21.20 10.78
C TYR A 61 -21.65 -20.17 9.80
N GLU A 62 -22.31 -19.15 10.33
CA GLU A 62 -23.00 -18.14 9.55
C GLU A 62 -22.12 -16.92 9.28
N TRP A 63 -22.19 -16.42 8.04
CA TRP A 63 -21.42 -15.29 7.55
C TRP A 63 -22.30 -14.30 6.79
N ILE A 64 -21.85 -13.04 6.71
CA ILE A 64 -22.56 -11.99 5.96
C ILE A 64 -22.44 -12.20 4.44
N GLY A 65 -21.32 -12.73 3.97
CA GLY A 65 -21.04 -12.97 2.55
C GLY A 65 -19.63 -13.54 2.35
N GLU A 66 -19.31 -13.93 1.12
CA GLU A 66 -18.01 -14.48 0.74
C GLU A 66 -16.96 -13.36 0.65
N ASN A 67 -15.75 -13.60 1.16
CA ASN A 67 -14.61 -12.66 1.05
C ASN A 67 -14.89 -11.24 1.58
N GLU A 68 -15.79 -11.09 2.55
CA GLU A 68 -16.09 -9.80 3.17
C GLU A 68 -15.22 -9.56 4.40
N LEU A 69 -14.77 -8.32 4.58
CA LEU A 69 -13.99 -7.93 5.76
C LEU A 69 -14.88 -7.97 7.01
N THR A 70 -14.47 -8.71 8.02
CA THR A 70 -15.23 -8.86 9.27
C THR A 70 -15.09 -7.65 10.19
N TYR A 71 -15.88 -7.61 11.27
CA TYR A 71 -15.72 -6.58 12.30
C TYR A 71 -14.36 -6.67 12.99
N VAL A 72 -13.85 -7.88 13.22
CA VAL A 72 -12.49 -8.12 13.73
C VAL A 72 -11.47 -7.56 12.77
N GLY A 73 -11.58 -7.89 11.48
CA GLY A 73 -10.68 -7.39 10.42
C GLY A 73 -10.69 -5.87 10.29
N LYS A 74 -11.87 -5.24 10.37
CA LYS A 74 -11.98 -3.76 10.40
C LYS A 74 -11.24 -3.17 11.59
N ARG A 75 -11.39 -3.77 12.77
CA ARG A 75 -10.72 -3.31 13.99
C ARG A 75 -9.19 -3.51 13.92
N GLN A 76 -8.74 -4.62 13.37
CA GLN A 76 -7.31 -4.90 13.15
C GLN A 76 -6.68 -3.83 12.25
N GLN A 77 -7.31 -3.51 11.12
CA GLN A 77 -6.81 -2.50 10.18
C GLN A 77 -6.85 -1.09 10.78
N TYR A 78 -7.90 -0.76 11.52
CA TYR A 78 -7.98 0.51 12.24
C TYR A 78 -6.82 0.68 13.22
N TYR A 79 -6.51 -0.36 14.02
CA TYR A 79 -5.40 -0.27 14.95
C TYR A 79 -4.05 -0.17 14.24
N LEU A 80 -3.85 -0.88 13.13
CA LEU A 80 -2.63 -0.72 12.33
C LEU A 80 -2.47 0.73 11.84
N GLY A 81 -3.55 1.33 11.33
CA GLY A 81 -3.58 2.74 10.95
C GLY A 81 -3.26 3.67 12.12
N TYR A 82 -3.87 3.42 13.28
CA TYR A 82 -3.63 4.18 14.50
C TYR A 82 -2.16 4.13 14.96
N PHE A 83 -1.53 2.94 14.97
CA PHE A 83 -0.12 2.81 15.32
C PHE A 83 0.80 3.49 14.32
N ASN A 84 0.47 3.43 13.03
CA ASN A 84 1.20 4.16 12.00
C ASN A 84 0.99 5.69 12.13
N ASN A 85 -0.18 6.14 12.58
CA ASN A 85 -0.39 7.53 12.96
C ASN A 85 0.61 7.95 14.04
N LEU A 86 0.70 7.22 15.14
CA LEU A 86 1.64 7.54 16.23
C LEU A 86 3.09 7.60 15.74
N LYS A 87 3.46 6.73 14.80
CA LYS A 87 4.82 6.64 14.29
C LYS A 87 5.17 7.75 13.28
N TYR A 88 4.25 8.13 12.39
CA TYR A 88 4.56 8.94 11.21
C TYR A 88 3.92 10.33 11.20
N LYS A 89 2.91 10.60 12.03
CA LYS A 89 2.08 11.82 12.02
C LYS A 89 2.89 13.12 11.93
N ASN A 90 3.83 13.32 12.83
CA ASN A 90 4.54 14.60 12.90
C ASN A 90 5.73 14.68 11.94
N ILE A 91 6.02 13.63 11.21
CA ILE A 91 7.22 13.50 10.38
C ILE A 91 6.85 13.57 8.90
N LEU A 92 5.80 12.85 8.49
CA LEU A 92 5.47 12.64 7.09
C LEU A 92 4.20 13.33 6.62
N TYR A 93 3.20 13.52 7.47
CA TYR A 93 1.91 14.10 7.05
C TYR A 93 1.26 14.95 8.15
N SER A 94 0.32 15.79 7.75
CA SER A 94 -0.46 16.66 8.63
C SER A 94 -1.64 15.92 9.28
N GLU A 95 -2.27 16.51 10.30
CA GLU A 95 -3.48 15.95 10.93
C GLU A 95 -4.66 15.87 9.96
N THR A 96 -4.74 16.81 9.04
CA THR A 96 -5.75 16.85 7.98
C THR A 96 -5.18 16.18 6.73
N TYR A 97 -5.95 15.29 6.12
CA TYR A 97 -5.56 14.63 4.87
C TYR A 97 -5.22 15.66 3.78
N HIS A 98 -4.10 15.44 3.14
CA HIS A 98 -3.66 16.20 1.99
C HIS A 98 -3.22 15.26 0.87
N PRO A 99 -3.76 15.38 -0.36
CA PRO A 99 -3.52 14.43 -1.46
C PRO A 99 -2.05 14.34 -1.91
N LYS A 100 -1.22 15.33 -1.56
CA LYS A 100 0.22 15.34 -1.84
C LYS A 100 1.05 14.59 -0.80
N GLU A 101 0.45 14.16 0.31
CA GLU A 101 1.18 13.50 1.40
C GLU A 101 0.97 12.00 1.41
N LEU A 102 -0.20 11.52 1.00
CA LEU A 102 -0.54 10.10 1.00
C LEU A 102 -1.19 9.68 -0.31
N LEU A 103 -0.70 8.58 -0.87
CA LEU A 103 -1.34 7.81 -1.93
C LEU A 103 -1.74 6.45 -1.35
N SER A 104 -3.04 6.14 -1.33
CA SER A 104 -3.57 4.84 -0.92
C SER A 104 -4.10 4.07 -2.12
N MET A 105 -3.61 2.85 -2.29
CA MET A 105 -3.94 1.97 -3.41
C MET A 105 -4.42 0.63 -2.87
N SER A 106 -5.39 0.02 -3.54
CA SER A 106 -5.95 -1.28 -3.14
C SER A 106 -6.15 -2.16 -4.36
N SER A 107 -6.04 -3.46 -4.18
CA SER A 107 -6.59 -4.39 -5.14
C SER A 107 -8.11 -4.24 -5.27
N GLU A 108 -8.67 -4.70 -6.39
CA GLU A 108 -10.09 -4.56 -6.75
C GLU A 108 -11.01 -5.53 -5.98
N CYS A 109 -10.69 -5.87 -4.75
CA CYS A 109 -11.46 -6.80 -3.94
C CYS A 109 -12.11 -6.08 -2.76
N ASN A 110 -13.38 -6.38 -2.44
CA ASN A 110 -14.11 -5.74 -1.35
C ASN A 110 -13.33 -5.74 -0.03
N LYS A 111 -12.77 -6.87 0.36
CA LYS A 111 -12.00 -6.99 1.62
C LYS A 111 -10.74 -6.13 1.65
N THR A 112 -10.04 -5.93 0.51
CA THR A 112 -8.85 -5.07 0.45
C THR A 112 -9.21 -3.61 0.47
N ILE A 113 -10.26 -3.21 -0.26
CA ILE A 113 -10.78 -1.84 -0.26
C ILE A 113 -11.29 -1.46 1.14
N GLN A 114 -12.09 -2.31 1.78
CA GLN A 114 -12.58 -2.07 3.14
C GLN A 114 -11.43 -2.05 4.17
N SER A 115 -10.40 -2.88 3.98
CA SER A 115 -9.18 -2.87 4.81
C SER A 115 -8.46 -1.53 4.73
N SER A 116 -8.32 -0.98 3.51
CA SER A 116 -7.67 0.32 3.32
C SER A 116 -8.48 1.45 3.96
N TYR A 117 -9.82 1.47 3.84
CA TYR A 117 -10.66 2.46 4.51
C TYR A 117 -10.56 2.38 6.04
N ALA A 118 -10.60 1.17 6.60
CA ALA A 118 -10.46 0.99 8.05
C ALA A 118 -9.08 1.45 8.55
N TYR A 119 -8.01 1.15 7.81
CA TYR A 119 -6.66 1.62 8.09
C TYR A 119 -6.56 3.15 8.03
N LEU A 120 -7.09 3.77 6.98
CA LEU A 120 -7.06 5.21 6.78
C LEU A 120 -7.86 5.95 7.85
N HIS A 121 -8.95 5.36 8.34
CA HIS A 121 -9.69 5.90 9.47
C HIS A 121 -8.88 5.88 10.79
N GLY A 122 -8.01 4.88 10.97
CA GLY A 122 -7.06 4.85 12.08
C GLY A 122 -5.89 5.83 11.89
N LEU A 123 -5.41 5.98 10.64
CA LEU A 123 -4.30 6.85 10.28
C LEU A 123 -4.69 8.33 10.41
N TYR A 124 -5.82 8.73 9.84
CA TYR A 124 -6.39 10.07 9.92
C TYR A 124 -7.54 10.09 10.91
N GLN A 125 -7.22 10.33 12.15
CA GLN A 125 -8.23 10.46 13.21
C GLN A 125 -9.09 11.71 13.00
N SER A 126 -10.15 11.84 13.79
CA SER A 126 -11.01 13.02 13.76
C SER A 126 -10.18 14.30 13.92
N ASN A 127 -10.48 15.29 13.10
CA ASN A 127 -9.91 16.62 13.21
C ASN A 127 -10.96 17.62 13.72
N ASN A 128 -10.51 18.78 14.21
CA ASN A 128 -11.40 19.80 14.73
C ASN A 128 -11.89 20.80 13.66
N ASN A 129 -11.83 20.42 12.38
CA ASN A 129 -12.28 21.29 11.30
C ASN A 129 -13.80 21.46 11.36
N THR A 130 -14.24 22.70 11.39
CA THR A 130 -15.66 23.06 11.49
C THR A 130 -16.07 23.93 10.32
N LEU A 131 -17.33 23.83 9.94
CA LEU A 131 -17.94 24.68 8.94
C LEU A 131 -18.33 26.04 9.55
N THR A 132 -18.18 27.09 8.79
CA THR A 132 -18.81 28.40 9.09
C THR A 132 -20.31 28.30 8.85
N ILE A 133 -21.09 29.21 9.43
CA ILE A 133 -22.55 29.26 9.22
C ILE A 133 -22.89 29.28 7.72
N GLN A 134 -22.17 30.07 6.91
CA GLN A 134 -22.43 30.13 5.48
C GLN A 134 -22.12 28.81 4.77
N GLN A 135 -21.05 28.14 5.17
CA GLN A 135 -20.72 26.81 4.64
C GLN A 135 -21.75 25.75 5.04
N MET A 136 -22.29 25.81 6.28
CA MET A 136 -23.34 24.89 6.71
C MET A 136 -24.62 25.08 5.89
N ILE A 137 -24.99 26.33 5.55
CA ILE A 137 -26.15 26.63 4.68
C ILE A 137 -25.91 26.02 3.29
N ASN A 138 -24.70 26.17 2.73
CA ASN A 138 -24.36 25.67 1.40
C ASN A 138 -24.12 24.15 1.37
N ALA A 139 -23.92 23.51 2.53
CA ALA A 139 -23.67 22.07 2.63
C ALA A 139 -24.95 21.23 2.52
N VAL A 140 -26.12 21.86 2.59
CA VAL A 140 -27.41 21.16 2.45
C VAL A 140 -27.65 20.88 0.95
N PRO A 141 -27.85 19.61 0.54
CA PRO A 141 -28.18 19.30 -0.83
C PRO A 141 -29.53 19.93 -1.23
N PRO A 142 -29.78 20.19 -2.52
CA PRO A 142 -31.04 20.78 -3.01
C PRO A 142 -32.19 19.75 -2.94
N LEU A 143 -32.63 19.43 -1.71
CA LEU A 143 -33.75 18.52 -1.46
C LEU A 143 -35.07 19.31 -1.52
N ASP A 144 -36.13 18.66 -2.02
CA ASP A 144 -37.46 19.27 -2.06
C ASP A 144 -37.98 19.48 -0.60
N SER A 145 -38.33 20.73 -0.27
CA SER A 145 -38.79 21.13 1.06
C SER A 145 -40.11 20.48 1.50
N ASN A 146 -40.81 19.80 0.60
CA ASN A 146 -42.11 19.20 0.86
C ASN A 146 -42.08 17.78 1.44
N GLU A 147 -40.90 17.14 1.53
CA GLU A 147 -40.79 15.73 1.92
C GLU A 147 -40.38 15.46 3.38
N GLY A 148 -40.61 16.40 4.29
CA GLY A 148 -40.45 16.13 5.73
C GLY A 148 -39.00 16.07 6.26
N TYR A 149 -38.00 16.31 5.42
CA TYR A 149 -36.57 16.34 5.82
C TYR A 149 -36.20 17.57 6.70
N ILE A 150 -37.15 18.49 6.91
CA ILE A 150 -36.90 19.75 7.65
C ILE A 150 -36.62 19.48 9.13
N ASP A 151 -37.23 18.45 9.72
CA ASP A 151 -37.04 18.16 11.16
C ASP A 151 -35.69 17.46 11.40
N GLU A 152 -35.24 16.59 10.47
CA GLU A 152 -33.90 15.95 10.53
C GLU A 152 -32.80 16.97 10.26
N LYS A 153 -33.04 17.96 9.40
CA LYS A 153 -32.09 19.06 9.14
C LYS A 153 -31.69 19.79 10.41
N ASN A 154 -32.65 20.04 11.33
CA ASN A 154 -32.36 20.73 12.59
C ASN A 154 -31.43 19.94 13.51
N GLU A 155 -31.39 18.63 13.42
CA GLU A 155 -30.44 17.79 14.17
C GLU A 155 -29.06 17.81 13.52
N LEU A 156 -28.97 17.78 12.18
CA LEU A 156 -27.71 17.88 11.43
C LEU A 156 -27.09 19.29 11.55
N ASP A 157 -27.92 20.35 11.63
CA ASP A 157 -27.44 21.74 11.76
C ASP A 157 -26.82 22.03 13.15
N LYS A 158 -27.02 21.16 14.14
CA LYS A 158 -26.37 21.28 15.45
C LYS A 158 -24.90 20.87 15.41
N ASP A 159 -24.52 20.02 14.44
CA ASP A 159 -23.16 19.56 14.29
C ASP A 159 -22.40 20.49 13.33
N LYS A 160 -21.55 21.33 13.89
CA LYS A 160 -20.68 22.23 13.09
C LYS A 160 -19.52 21.52 12.39
N TYR A 161 -19.34 20.24 12.58
CA TYR A 161 -18.28 19.47 11.97
C TYR A 161 -18.57 19.17 10.50
N ILE A 162 -17.51 18.93 9.72
CA ILE A 162 -17.64 18.64 8.27
C ILE A 162 -18.44 17.37 8.03
N LEU A 163 -18.19 16.34 8.84
CA LEU A 163 -18.93 15.06 8.83
C LEU A 163 -19.18 14.62 10.27
N PRO A 164 -20.22 13.81 10.52
CA PRO A 164 -20.45 13.20 11.83
C PRO A 164 -19.18 12.51 12.34
N ASP A 165 -18.94 12.58 13.65
CA ASP A 165 -17.76 12.03 14.32
C ASP A 165 -16.42 12.57 13.79
N ASN A 166 -16.44 13.65 13.03
CA ASN A 166 -15.23 14.27 12.45
C ASN A 166 -14.40 13.36 11.54
N VAL A 167 -15.05 12.41 10.88
CA VAL A 167 -14.39 11.47 9.97
C VAL A 167 -13.78 12.20 8.79
N GLN A 168 -12.54 11.84 8.45
CA GLN A 168 -11.88 12.32 7.23
C GLN A 168 -12.04 11.30 6.10
N ILE A 169 -12.51 11.77 4.95
CA ILE A 169 -12.60 10.92 3.74
C ILE A 169 -11.26 10.98 3.02
N VAL A 170 -10.57 9.85 2.97
CA VAL A 170 -9.31 9.67 2.23
C VAL A 170 -9.58 8.79 1.02
N PRO A 171 -9.23 9.23 -0.21
CA PRO A 171 -9.45 8.43 -1.41
C PRO A 171 -8.63 7.13 -1.39
N VAL A 172 -9.26 6.04 -1.81
CA VAL A 172 -8.61 4.77 -2.10
C VAL A 172 -8.70 4.54 -3.60
N HIS A 173 -7.54 4.42 -4.25
CA HIS A 173 -7.45 4.12 -5.66
C HIS A 173 -7.36 2.61 -5.87
N THR A 174 -8.10 2.09 -6.82
CA THR A 174 -8.01 0.67 -7.20
C THR A 174 -7.22 0.53 -8.50
N PHE A 175 -6.55 -0.58 -8.67
CA PHE A 175 -5.88 -0.93 -9.91
C PHE A 175 -6.89 -1.47 -10.90
N TYR A 176 -6.93 -0.90 -12.11
CA TYR A 176 -7.72 -1.48 -13.19
C TYR A 176 -6.99 -2.66 -13.83
N GLU A 177 -7.72 -3.71 -14.13
CA GLU A 177 -7.26 -4.94 -14.77
C GLU A 177 -6.50 -4.74 -16.08
N LYS A 178 -6.81 -3.68 -16.82
CA LYS A 178 -6.30 -3.44 -18.15
C LYS A 178 -4.91 -2.81 -18.20
N ASP A 179 -4.43 -2.27 -17.09
CA ASP A 179 -3.17 -1.51 -17.04
C ASP A 179 -1.97 -2.37 -16.65
N HIS A 180 -1.89 -3.62 -17.11
CA HIS A 180 -0.73 -4.53 -16.89
C HIS A 180 -0.24 -4.59 -15.42
N ASN A 181 -1.15 -4.48 -14.46
CA ASN A 181 -0.80 -4.47 -13.05
C ASN A 181 -0.57 -5.90 -12.55
N TYR A 182 0.67 -6.33 -12.58
CA TYR A 182 1.14 -7.63 -12.10
C TYR A 182 1.27 -7.70 -10.56
N LEU A 183 0.47 -6.94 -9.83
CA LEU A 183 0.38 -7.06 -8.38
C LEU A 183 -0.36 -8.35 -8.00
N LEU A 184 0.23 -9.49 -8.35
CA LEU A 184 -0.12 -10.86 -7.89
C LEU A 184 -1.60 -11.29 -8.01
N GLU A 185 -2.50 -10.45 -8.52
CA GLU A 185 -3.93 -10.72 -8.43
C GLU A 185 -4.49 -11.39 -9.68
N LYS A 186 -3.77 -11.35 -10.81
CA LYS A 186 -4.22 -11.96 -12.06
C LYS A 186 -3.19 -12.90 -12.68
N VAL A 187 -3.11 -14.04 -12.07
CA VAL A 187 -2.47 -15.25 -12.60
C VAL A 187 -3.00 -15.60 -14.00
N GLU A 188 -4.23 -15.20 -14.33
CA GLU A 188 -4.90 -15.51 -15.59
C GLU A 188 -4.21 -14.91 -16.81
N ASN A 189 -3.55 -13.77 -16.66
CA ASN A 189 -2.82 -13.10 -17.74
C ASN A 189 -1.38 -13.61 -17.92
N CYS A 190 -0.93 -14.53 -17.08
CA CYS A 190 0.40 -15.13 -17.14
C CYS A 190 0.33 -16.65 -16.94
N PRO A 191 0.15 -17.45 -17.99
CA PRO A 191 0.00 -18.91 -17.89
C PRO A 191 1.10 -19.59 -17.10
N ASN A 192 2.34 -19.12 -17.21
CA ASN A 192 3.47 -19.70 -16.48
C ASN A 192 3.42 -19.44 -14.97
N ILE A 193 2.84 -18.33 -14.53
CA ILE A 193 2.55 -18.12 -13.10
C ILE A 193 1.48 -19.11 -12.63
N LYS A 194 0.44 -19.34 -13.43
CA LYS A 194 -0.58 -20.35 -13.12
C LYS A 194 0.03 -21.74 -13.02
N ASN A 195 0.83 -22.13 -14.00
CA ASN A 195 1.53 -23.43 -13.99
C ASN A 195 2.39 -23.61 -12.73
N TYR A 196 3.06 -22.53 -12.30
CA TYR A 196 3.84 -22.55 -11.06
C TYR A 196 2.97 -22.84 -9.83
N TYR A 197 1.77 -22.25 -9.75
CA TYR A 197 0.84 -22.55 -8.66
C TYR A 197 0.27 -23.99 -8.76
N ASP A 198 -0.02 -24.46 -9.96
CA ASP A 198 -0.49 -25.84 -10.18
C ASP A 198 0.59 -26.86 -9.74
N GLU A 199 1.88 -26.57 -9.97
CA GLU A 199 2.97 -27.39 -9.43
C GLU A 199 3.01 -27.39 -7.90
N ILE A 200 2.85 -26.23 -7.25
CA ILE A 200 2.82 -26.13 -5.78
C ILE A 200 1.69 -27.00 -5.21
N GLU A 201 0.55 -27.04 -5.86
CA GLU A 201 -0.59 -27.85 -5.49
C GLU A 201 -0.23 -29.34 -5.37
N LEU A 202 0.51 -29.87 -6.36
CA LEU A 202 0.95 -31.27 -6.36
C LEU A 202 1.89 -31.58 -5.18
N PHE A 203 2.81 -30.67 -4.86
CA PHE A 203 3.78 -30.88 -3.78
C PHE A 203 3.22 -30.68 -2.37
N SER A 204 2.06 -30.08 -2.24
CA SER A 204 1.39 -29.89 -0.94
C SER A 204 0.80 -31.18 -0.35
N GLN A 205 0.78 -32.29 -1.12
CA GLN A 205 0.15 -33.55 -0.69
C GLN A 205 0.76 -34.07 0.61
N LYS A 206 2.08 -34.07 0.75
CA LYS A 206 2.77 -34.54 1.94
C LYS A 206 2.31 -33.79 3.20
N LYS A 207 2.16 -32.47 3.11
CA LYS A 207 1.71 -31.67 4.26
C LYS A 207 0.25 -31.94 4.59
N ARG A 208 -0.61 -32.18 3.60
CA ARG A 208 -1.99 -32.61 3.82
C ARG A 208 -2.03 -33.95 4.55
N GLU A 209 -1.20 -34.91 4.12
CA GLU A 209 -1.08 -36.23 4.78
C GLU A 209 -0.63 -36.09 6.24
N GLU A 210 0.33 -35.22 6.55
CA GLU A 210 0.77 -34.95 7.92
C GLU A 210 -0.37 -34.44 8.80
N ILE A 211 -1.19 -33.52 8.29
CA ILE A 211 -2.32 -32.94 9.03
C ILE A 211 -3.43 -33.96 9.22
N ILE A 212 -3.81 -34.65 8.14
CA ILE A 212 -4.90 -35.64 8.15
C ILE A 212 -4.57 -36.81 9.08
N ASN A 213 -3.32 -37.29 9.07
CA ASN A 213 -2.88 -38.44 9.87
C ASN A 213 -2.41 -38.05 11.29
N TYR A 214 -2.46 -36.76 11.64
CA TYR A 214 -2.11 -36.33 13.00
C TYR A 214 -3.11 -36.96 14.00
N LYS A 215 -2.57 -37.68 14.99
CA LYS A 215 -3.38 -38.40 15.98
C LYS A 215 -3.72 -37.52 17.16
N SER A 216 -4.98 -37.52 17.53
CA SER A 216 -5.45 -37.04 18.82
C SER A 216 -6.27 -38.16 19.45
N ASP A 217 -5.73 -38.71 20.53
CA ASP A 217 -6.27 -39.91 21.16
C ASP A 217 -6.37 -41.09 20.18
N ASP A 218 -7.55 -41.69 20.05
CA ASP A 218 -7.79 -42.87 19.21
C ASP A 218 -8.14 -42.51 17.74
N LYS A 219 -8.36 -41.24 17.42
CA LYS A 219 -8.74 -40.75 16.08
C LYS A 219 -7.70 -39.85 15.45
N THR A 220 -7.68 -39.82 14.11
CA THR A 220 -6.91 -38.83 13.37
C THR A 220 -7.70 -37.54 13.17
N TYR A 221 -6.99 -36.42 12.93
CA TYR A 221 -7.65 -35.15 12.60
C TYR A 221 -8.50 -35.27 11.31
N GLY A 222 -8.04 -36.05 10.33
CA GLY A 222 -8.80 -36.34 9.12
C GLY A 222 -10.14 -37.01 9.39
N GLU A 223 -10.17 -38.03 10.27
CA GLU A 223 -11.44 -38.73 10.65
C GLU A 223 -12.40 -37.78 11.37
N ILE A 224 -11.88 -36.92 12.26
CA ILE A 224 -12.72 -35.96 12.98
C ILE A 224 -13.28 -34.89 12.03
N LEU A 225 -12.43 -34.31 11.16
CA LEU A 225 -12.85 -33.33 10.17
C LEU A 225 -13.94 -33.92 9.24
N LEU A 226 -13.75 -35.15 8.74
CA LEU A 226 -14.75 -35.83 7.91
C LEU A 226 -16.09 -36.01 8.62
N ASN A 227 -16.09 -36.41 9.88
CA ASN A 227 -17.31 -36.54 10.65
C ASN A 227 -18.06 -35.19 10.73
N ILE A 228 -17.36 -34.11 11.06
CA ILE A 228 -17.94 -32.75 11.14
C ILE A 228 -18.51 -32.34 9.77
N LEU A 229 -17.74 -32.50 8.68
CA LEU A 229 -18.15 -32.12 7.33
C LEU A 229 -19.40 -32.92 6.86
N ASN A 230 -19.45 -34.21 7.14
CA ASN A 230 -20.57 -35.07 6.73
C ASN A 230 -21.79 -34.87 7.62
N GLU A 231 -21.63 -34.55 8.90
CA GLU A 231 -22.72 -34.19 9.81
C GLU A 231 -23.37 -32.86 9.40
N GLU A 232 -22.57 -31.83 9.10
CA GLU A 232 -23.07 -30.52 8.67
C GLU A 232 -23.66 -30.57 7.25
N ASN A 233 -23.06 -31.35 6.37
CA ASN A 233 -23.50 -31.59 4.98
C ASN A 233 -23.93 -30.33 4.20
N ILE A 234 -23.25 -29.21 4.43
CA ILE A 234 -23.61 -27.86 3.93
C ILE A 234 -23.67 -27.81 2.39
N PHE A 235 -22.78 -28.54 1.72
CA PHE A 235 -22.71 -28.57 0.25
C PHE A 235 -23.46 -29.77 -0.38
N ASN A 236 -24.27 -30.47 0.40
CA ASN A 236 -24.99 -31.69 -0.05
C ASN A 236 -24.07 -32.74 -0.69
N GLN A 237 -22.88 -32.92 -0.13
CA GLN A 237 -21.86 -33.85 -0.60
C GLN A 237 -21.38 -34.72 0.57
N THR A 238 -21.06 -35.96 0.28
CA THR A 238 -20.42 -36.85 1.24
C THR A 238 -18.93 -36.92 0.93
N TYR A 239 -18.11 -36.68 1.94
CA TYR A 239 -16.65 -36.67 1.84
C TYR A 239 -16.07 -37.95 2.45
N ASP A 240 -14.96 -38.41 1.90
CA ASP A 240 -14.14 -39.50 2.43
C ASP A 240 -12.69 -39.05 2.63
N ILE A 241 -11.87 -39.92 3.20
CA ILE A 241 -10.46 -39.61 3.46
C ILE A 241 -9.68 -39.33 2.16
N ASN A 242 -10.02 -39.99 1.07
CA ASN A 242 -9.41 -39.77 -0.23
C ASN A 242 -9.78 -38.40 -0.80
N SER A 243 -11.00 -37.93 -0.52
CA SER A 243 -11.42 -36.57 -0.87
C SER A 243 -10.54 -35.52 -0.19
N LEU A 244 -10.22 -35.70 1.09
CA LEU A 244 -9.31 -34.78 1.81
C LEU A 244 -7.86 -34.86 1.30
N LEU A 245 -7.38 -36.07 1.01
CA LEU A 245 -6.01 -36.28 0.58
C LEU A 245 -5.76 -35.79 -0.86
N ASN A 246 -6.67 -36.07 -1.78
CA ASN A 246 -6.45 -35.90 -3.20
C ASN A 246 -7.09 -34.63 -3.78
N ASN A 247 -8.03 -34.00 -3.06
CA ASN A 247 -8.66 -32.76 -3.51
C ASN A 247 -8.04 -31.56 -2.79
N PHE A 248 -7.04 -30.96 -3.41
CA PHE A 248 -6.35 -29.78 -2.88
C PHE A 248 -7.31 -28.62 -2.63
N THR A 249 -8.21 -28.34 -3.57
CA THR A 249 -9.17 -27.24 -3.46
C THR A 249 -10.08 -27.41 -2.25
N LEU A 250 -10.59 -28.62 -2.01
CA LEU A 250 -11.38 -28.91 -0.81
C LEU A 250 -10.57 -28.71 0.47
N PHE A 251 -9.35 -29.26 0.52
CA PHE A 251 -8.50 -29.12 1.71
C PHE A 251 -8.14 -27.66 1.99
N LYS A 252 -7.86 -26.88 0.94
CA LYS A 252 -7.61 -25.44 1.03
C LYS A 252 -8.81 -24.68 1.59
N ILE A 253 -10.03 -24.98 1.11
CA ILE A 253 -11.27 -24.40 1.63
C ILE A 253 -11.43 -24.71 3.12
N ILE A 254 -11.21 -25.96 3.54
CA ILE A 254 -11.28 -26.37 4.94
C ILE A 254 -10.31 -25.59 5.79
N ALA A 255 -9.04 -25.52 5.38
CA ALA A 255 -8.00 -24.83 6.11
C ALA A 255 -8.24 -23.32 6.17
N GLU A 256 -8.64 -22.68 5.07
CA GLU A 256 -8.98 -21.25 5.01
C GLU A 256 -10.15 -20.94 5.93
N THR A 257 -11.23 -21.73 5.84
CA THR A 257 -12.42 -21.55 6.67
C THR A 257 -12.08 -21.66 8.15
N PHE A 258 -11.32 -22.68 8.54
CA PHE A 258 -10.91 -22.86 9.94
C PHE A 258 -10.09 -21.66 10.46
N ILE A 259 -9.19 -21.11 9.64
CA ILE A 259 -8.42 -19.92 10.01
C ILE A 259 -9.35 -18.69 10.16
N CYS A 260 -10.29 -18.49 9.26
CA CYS A 260 -11.27 -17.41 9.36
C CYS A 260 -12.11 -17.52 10.63
N ASP A 261 -12.63 -18.72 10.91
CA ASP A 261 -13.40 -19.04 12.13
C ASP A 261 -12.60 -18.78 13.40
N TYR A 262 -11.31 -19.15 13.39
CA TYR A 262 -10.42 -18.94 14.52
C TYR A 262 -10.29 -17.46 14.90
N PHE A 263 -10.16 -16.56 13.92
CA PHE A 263 -10.07 -15.13 14.16
C PHE A 263 -11.39 -14.49 14.60
N GLU A 264 -12.54 -15.04 14.21
CA GLU A 264 -13.85 -14.57 14.66
C GLU A 264 -14.26 -15.19 16.01
N VAL A 265 -13.43 -16.03 16.57
CA VAL A 265 -13.67 -16.68 17.89
C VAL A 265 -15.02 -17.42 17.89
N VAL A 266 -15.33 -18.11 16.79
CA VAL A 266 -16.51 -18.96 16.73
C VAL A 266 -16.44 -20.09 17.75
N ASP A 267 -17.58 -20.66 18.13
CA ASP A 267 -17.62 -21.79 19.05
C ASP A 267 -17.10 -23.08 18.37
N PHE A 268 -15.89 -23.49 18.76
CA PHE A 268 -15.25 -24.72 18.28
C PHE A 268 -15.70 -25.97 19.06
N GLU A 269 -16.84 -25.96 19.74
CA GLU A 269 -17.29 -27.09 20.59
C GLU A 269 -17.34 -28.41 19.81
N LYS A 270 -17.81 -28.38 18.53
CA LYS A 270 -17.86 -29.56 17.65
C LYS A 270 -16.47 -30.15 17.35
N PHE A 271 -15.42 -29.35 17.38
CA PHE A 271 -14.03 -29.80 17.19
C PHE A 271 -13.44 -30.31 18.52
N THR A 272 -13.59 -29.57 19.59
CA THR A 272 -13.02 -29.89 20.90
C THR A 272 -13.66 -31.11 21.54
N LYS A 273 -14.97 -31.29 21.40
CA LYS A 273 -15.68 -32.50 21.84
C LYS A 273 -15.21 -33.78 21.14
N ASN A 274 -14.70 -33.66 19.93
CA ASN A 274 -14.13 -34.74 19.16
C ASN A 274 -12.60 -34.90 19.34
N GLY A 275 -11.99 -34.16 20.27
CA GLY A 275 -10.58 -34.31 20.63
C GLY A 275 -9.60 -33.44 19.83
N ILE A 276 -10.06 -32.51 18.97
CA ILE A 276 -9.16 -31.60 18.26
C ILE A 276 -8.61 -30.54 19.22
N ASN A 277 -7.29 -30.41 19.26
CA ASN A 277 -6.62 -29.24 19.83
C ASN A 277 -6.67 -28.11 18.79
N ILE A 278 -7.51 -27.11 19.03
CA ILE A 278 -7.79 -25.99 18.12
C ILE A 278 -6.51 -25.21 17.78
N TYR A 279 -5.68 -24.91 18.79
CA TYR A 279 -4.43 -24.18 18.57
C TYR A 279 -3.44 -24.98 17.72
N LYS A 280 -3.33 -26.29 17.96
CA LYS A 280 -2.46 -27.17 17.16
C LYS A 280 -2.92 -27.27 15.72
N LEU A 281 -4.21 -27.45 15.49
CA LEU A 281 -4.77 -27.50 14.14
C LEU A 281 -4.59 -26.16 13.41
N PHE A 282 -4.81 -25.05 14.10
CA PHE A 282 -4.56 -23.71 13.58
C PHE A 282 -3.10 -23.56 13.12
N GLN A 283 -2.13 -23.90 13.97
CA GLN A 283 -0.71 -23.87 13.59
C GLN A 283 -0.39 -24.73 12.37
N MET A 284 -0.97 -25.93 12.28
CA MET A 284 -0.75 -26.82 11.14
C MET A 284 -1.34 -26.25 9.84
N PHE A 285 -2.48 -25.55 9.91
CA PHE A 285 -3.05 -24.86 8.74
C PHE A 285 -2.25 -23.60 8.37
N GLU A 286 -1.73 -22.85 9.34
CA GLU A 286 -0.80 -21.74 9.06
C GLU A 286 0.47 -22.24 8.34
N GLU A 287 1.07 -23.33 8.82
CA GLU A 287 2.22 -23.96 8.16
C GLU A 287 1.88 -24.43 6.75
N PHE A 288 0.71 -25.07 6.55
CA PHE A 288 0.23 -25.46 5.22
C PHE A 288 0.13 -24.27 4.28
N PHE A 289 -0.47 -23.16 4.71
CA PHE A 289 -0.56 -21.96 3.87
C PHE A 289 0.81 -21.32 3.62
N GLY A 290 1.69 -21.26 4.59
CA GLY A 290 3.05 -20.77 4.41
C GLY A 290 3.86 -21.60 3.41
N GLU A 291 3.58 -22.91 3.32
CA GLU A 291 4.22 -23.79 2.34
C GLU A 291 3.65 -23.68 0.93
N ILE A 292 2.31 -23.50 0.80
CA ILE A 292 1.66 -23.49 -0.52
C ILE A 292 1.61 -22.10 -1.17
N SER A 293 1.88 -21.04 -0.44
CA SER A 293 1.67 -19.67 -0.91
C SER A 293 2.63 -19.30 -2.05
N ILE A 294 3.91 -19.58 -1.91
CA ILE A 294 4.92 -19.30 -2.95
C ILE A 294 5.91 -20.45 -3.19
N GLY A 295 5.52 -21.68 -2.87
CA GLY A 295 6.29 -22.87 -3.21
C GLY A 295 7.28 -23.35 -2.16
N GLY A 296 7.08 -22.97 -0.88
CA GLY A 296 7.87 -23.47 0.24
C GLY A 296 7.79 -25.00 0.43
N SER A 297 6.75 -25.65 -0.07
CA SER A 297 6.50 -27.09 0.10
C SER A 297 7.15 -28.01 -0.92
N ARG A 298 7.97 -27.51 -1.84
CA ARG A 298 8.68 -28.37 -2.80
C ARG A 298 9.68 -29.30 -2.10
N SER A 299 9.13 -30.32 -1.41
CA SER A 299 9.93 -31.33 -0.71
C SER A 299 10.73 -32.24 -1.65
N ASP A 300 10.47 -32.14 -2.96
CA ASP A 300 11.20 -32.85 -4.03
C ASP A 300 12.51 -32.16 -4.40
N LEU A 301 12.72 -30.91 -3.99
CA LEU A 301 13.93 -30.14 -4.30
C LEU A 301 14.81 -29.93 -3.09
N PRO A 302 16.15 -29.90 -3.26
CA PRO A 302 17.06 -29.38 -2.27
C PRO A 302 16.71 -27.95 -1.85
N ASP A 303 16.98 -27.57 -0.61
CA ASP A 303 16.61 -26.24 -0.09
C ASP A 303 17.18 -25.07 -0.91
N GLU A 304 18.38 -25.22 -1.48
CA GLU A 304 19.00 -24.22 -2.35
C GLU A 304 18.23 -24.03 -3.66
N GLU A 305 17.83 -25.14 -4.32
CA GLU A 305 17.03 -25.07 -5.55
C GLU A 305 15.64 -24.54 -5.30
N LYS A 306 15.03 -24.91 -4.16
CA LYS A 306 13.76 -24.38 -3.71
C LYS A 306 13.81 -22.86 -3.56
N SER A 307 14.81 -22.36 -2.83
CA SER A 307 15.03 -20.93 -2.62
C SER A 307 15.25 -20.19 -3.94
N ALA A 308 16.01 -20.77 -4.86
CA ALA A 308 16.25 -20.16 -6.17
C ALA A 308 14.95 -20.03 -6.99
N LYS A 309 14.09 -21.05 -7.02
CA LYS A 309 12.81 -20.99 -7.73
C LYS A 309 11.82 -19.99 -7.11
N ILE A 310 11.73 -19.96 -5.78
CA ILE A 310 10.91 -18.98 -5.08
C ILE A 310 11.39 -17.55 -5.39
N TYR A 311 12.70 -17.35 -5.40
CA TYR A 311 13.30 -16.07 -5.73
C TYR A 311 13.00 -15.64 -7.17
N GLU A 312 13.24 -16.53 -8.14
CA GLU A 312 12.93 -16.29 -9.57
C GLU A 312 11.46 -15.94 -9.77
N PHE A 313 10.55 -16.66 -9.12
CA PHE A 313 9.12 -16.34 -9.12
C PHE A 313 8.85 -14.95 -8.55
N SER A 314 9.45 -14.63 -7.38
CA SER A 314 9.24 -13.34 -6.72
C SER A 314 9.78 -12.15 -7.51
N GLN A 315 10.84 -12.31 -8.34
CA GLN A 315 11.30 -11.28 -9.26
C GLN A 315 10.24 -10.90 -10.30
N LYS A 316 9.53 -11.91 -10.83
CA LYS A 316 8.52 -11.73 -11.88
C LYS A 316 7.26 -11.06 -11.35
N VAL A 317 6.74 -11.55 -10.22
CA VAL A 317 5.47 -11.03 -9.66
C VAL A 317 5.59 -9.66 -8.99
N ASN A 318 6.80 -9.25 -8.61
CA ASN A 318 7.03 -7.92 -8.02
C ASN A 318 7.52 -6.87 -9.03
N TYR A 319 7.56 -7.16 -10.32
CA TYR A 319 8.12 -6.28 -11.34
C TYR A 319 7.58 -4.84 -11.25
N ASP A 320 6.27 -4.66 -11.38
CA ASP A 320 5.64 -3.33 -11.36
C ASP A 320 5.75 -2.66 -9.99
N LEU A 321 5.59 -3.46 -8.93
CA LEU A 321 5.70 -2.96 -7.55
C LEU A 321 7.08 -2.36 -7.29
N LEU A 322 8.15 -3.06 -7.70
CA LEU A 322 9.53 -2.64 -7.50
C LEU A 322 9.90 -1.43 -8.37
N ASN A 323 9.45 -1.39 -9.62
CA ASN A 323 9.64 -0.22 -10.49
C ASN A 323 8.95 1.03 -9.93
N ASN A 324 7.70 0.89 -9.47
CA ASN A 324 6.98 1.99 -8.82
C ASN A 324 7.68 2.45 -7.54
N LEU A 325 8.12 1.52 -6.71
CA LEU A 325 8.87 1.81 -5.49
C LEU A 325 10.14 2.62 -5.76
N LEU A 326 10.97 2.16 -6.72
CA LEU A 326 12.20 2.88 -7.09
C LEU A 326 11.90 4.28 -7.58
N ASN A 327 10.88 4.44 -8.41
CA ASN A 327 10.46 5.73 -8.94
C ASN A 327 10.02 6.69 -7.82
N TRP A 328 9.17 6.24 -6.89
CA TRP A 328 8.72 7.06 -5.76
C TRP A 328 9.88 7.49 -4.86
N ILE A 329 10.78 6.57 -4.53
CA ILE A 329 11.95 6.87 -3.69
C ILE A 329 12.86 7.88 -4.40
N LYS A 330 13.17 7.66 -5.68
CA LYS A 330 14.02 8.55 -6.47
C LYS A 330 13.43 9.97 -6.53
N ILE A 331 12.16 10.12 -6.92
CA ILE A 331 11.48 11.41 -6.96
C ILE A 331 11.55 12.11 -5.58
N ARG A 332 11.42 11.35 -4.50
CA ARG A 332 11.47 11.90 -3.14
C ARG A 332 12.85 12.46 -2.79
N ILE A 333 13.92 11.73 -3.13
CA ILE A 333 15.29 12.17 -2.92
C ILE A 333 15.60 13.38 -3.79
N ASP A 334 15.24 13.33 -5.08
CA ASP A 334 15.44 14.44 -6.03
C ASP A 334 14.77 15.72 -5.53
N ASN A 335 13.53 15.61 -5.04
CA ASN A 335 12.80 16.75 -4.47
C ASN A 335 13.48 17.30 -3.20
N ASP A 336 14.03 16.45 -2.35
CA ASP A 336 14.73 16.89 -1.15
C ASP A 336 16.04 17.62 -1.50
N ILE A 337 16.81 17.11 -2.48
CA ILE A 337 18.04 17.73 -2.96
C ILE A 337 17.74 19.06 -3.66
N MET A 338 16.71 19.10 -4.50
CA MET A 338 16.37 20.31 -5.28
C MET A 338 15.66 21.38 -4.47
N LYS A 339 15.01 21.05 -3.35
CA LYS A 339 14.51 22.06 -2.41
C LYS A 339 15.59 23.01 -1.91
N GLN A 340 16.84 22.56 -1.88
CA GLN A 340 17.98 23.39 -1.54
C GLN A 340 18.22 24.48 -2.60
N CYS A 341 17.70 24.29 -3.81
CA CYS A 341 17.83 25.24 -4.93
C CYS A 341 16.53 26.02 -5.20
N ASP A 342 15.54 26.00 -4.30
CA ASP A 342 14.20 26.59 -4.47
C ASP A 342 13.43 26.08 -5.72
N ILE A 343 13.83 24.95 -6.28
CA ILE A 343 13.20 24.37 -7.47
C ILE A 343 12.38 23.14 -7.06
N LEU A 344 11.05 23.27 -7.03
CA LEU A 344 10.12 22.15 -6.85
C LEU A 344 9.86 21.49 -8.20
N LEU A 345 10.44 20.32 -8.46
CA LEU A 345 10.26 19.63 -9.73
C LEU A 345 8.97 18.82 -9.81
N TYR A 346 8.59 18.12 -8.76
CA TYR A 346 7.41 17.27 -8.73
C TYR A 346 6.85 17.14 -7.32
N GLU A 347 5.53 17.10 -7.22
CA GLU A 347 4.85 16.74 -6.00
C GLU A 347 4.81 15.21 -5.89
N SER A 348 5.43 14.64 -4.84
CA SER A 348 5.40 13.21 -4.56
C SER A 348 4.81 12.94 -3.19
N PRO A 349 3.99 11.90 -3.02
CA PRO A 349 3.50 11.52 -1.70
C PRO A 349 4.66 11.17 -0.77
N LYS A 350 4.46 11.39 0.51
CA LYS A 350 5.40 11.00 1.56
C LYS A 350 5.15 9.56 2.02
N ILE A 351 3.92 9.11 1.88
CA ILE A 351 3.48 7.75 2.18
C ILE A 351 2.76 7.19 0.97
N VAL A 352 3.14 5.99 0.54
CA VAL A 352 2.42 5.19 -0.46
C VAL A 352 2.04 3.88 0.19
N SER A 353 0.72 3.63 0.31
CA SER A 353 0.20 2.42 0.94
C SER A 353 -0.54 1.56 -0.08
N TYR A 354 -0.16 0.29 -0.16
CA TYR A 354 -0.80 -0.73 -0.98
C TYR A 354 -1.49 -1.75 -0.10
N PHE A 355 -2.76 -2.07 -0.41
CA PHE A 355 -3.54 -3.11 0.26
C PHE A 355 -3.77 -4.27 -0.69
N SER A 356 -3.29 -5.44 -0.31
CA SER A 356 -3.29 -6.62 -1.16
C SER A 356 -3.46 -7.92 -0.34
N HIS A 357 -3.24 -9.07 -0.97
CA HIS A 357 -3.35 -10.39 -0.37
C HIS A 357 -2.03 -10.87 0.25
N HIS A 358 -2.09 -11.97 1.00
CA HIS A 358 -0.91 -12.58 1.65
C HIS A 358 0.23 -12.88 0.68
N LYS A 359 -0.10 -13.36 -0.53
CA LYS A 359 0.91 -13.70 -1.56
C LYS A 359 1.79 -12.54 -1.99
N SER A 360 1.22 -11.33 -2.08
CA SER A 360 1.97 -10.12 -2.45
C SER A 360 3.03 -9.78 -1.42
N ILE A 361 2.66 -9.87 -0.12
CA ILE A 361 3.60 -9.59 0.98
C ILE A 361 4.68 -10.65 1.04
N GLU A 362 4.28 -11.91 0.93
CA GLU A 362 5.20 -13.04 0.98
C GLU A 362 6.21 -12.99 -0.16
N SER A 363 5.74 -12.72 -1.38
CA SER A 363 6.61 -12.58 -2.55
C SER A 363 7.60 -11.43 -2.39
N LEU A 364 7.17 -10.26 -1.92
CA LEU A 364 8.06 -9.14 -1.67
C LEU A 364 9.07 -9.47 -0.56
N TYR A 365 8.61 -10.14 0.52
CA TYR A 365 9.46 -10.55 1.61
C TYR A 365 10.62 -11.46 1.14
N TYR A 366 10.32 -12.49 0.34
CA TYR A 366 11.36 -13.38 -0.17
C TYR A 366 12.28 -12.69 -1.17
N PHE A 367 11.75 -11.83 -2.02
CA PHE A 367 12.56 -11.02 -2.92
C PHE A 367 13.58 -10.18 -2.14
N LEU A 368 13.15 -9.46 -1.12
CA LEU A 368 14.03 -8.65 -0.29
C LEU A 368 15.03 -9.49 0.50
N LYS A 369 14.55 -10.61 1.06
CA LYS A 369 15.40 -11.54 1.82
C LYS A 369 16.58 -12.03 1.00
N GLU A 370 16.35 -12.52 -0.22
CA GLU A 370 17.39 -13.08 -1.07
C GLU A 370 18.27 -12.00 -1.70
N THR A 371 17.66 -10.90 -2.20
CA THR A 371 18.40 -9.79 -2.82
C THR A 371 19.40 -9.15 -1.85
N PHE A 372 19.01 -9.01 -0.58
CA PHE A 372 19.83 -8.34 0.45
C PHE A 372 20.47 -9.30 1.45
N ASN A 373 20.34 -10.61 1.23
CA ASN A 373 20.90 -11.67 2.09
C ASN A 373 20.56 -11.46 3.59
N ILE A 374 19.25 -11.29 3.87
CA ILE A 374 18.76 -10.96 5.21
C ILE A 374 18.74 -12.22 6.08
N LYS A 375 19.74 -12.38 6.95
CA LYS A 375 19.95 -13.59 7.78
C LYS A 375 18.90 -13.81 8.86
N ASN A 376 18.30 -12.76 9.39
CA ASN A 376 17.25 -12.83 10.40
C ASN A 376 15.84 -13.05 9.83
N ALA A 377 15.71 -13.16 8.52
CA ALA A 377 14.46 -13.45 7.84
C ALA A 377 14.12 -14.96 7.95
N LYS A 378 12.83 -15.28 8.14
CA LYS A 378 12.33 -16.65 8.19
C LYS A 378 12.42 -17.33 6.83
N ASN A 379 12.64 -18.64 6.81
CA ASN A 379 12.66 -19.44 5.58
C ASN A 379 11.25 -19.86 5.11
N SER A 380 10.30 -20.00 6.04
CA SER A 380 8.89 -20.21 5.75
C SER A 380 8.11 -19.13 6.47
N LEU A 381 7.25 -18.45 5.76
CA LEU A 381 6.48 -17.32 6.26
C LEU A 381 5.00 -17.57 6.02
N TYR A 382 4.24 -17.75 7.09
CA TYR A 382 2.82 -17.49 7.02
C TYR A 382 2.59 -16.00 7.30
N VAL A 383 1.94 -15.35 6.36
CA VAL A 383 1.59 -13.92 6.48
C VAL A 383 0.25 -13.80 7.19
N ASN A 384 0.23 -13.36 8.44
CA ASN A 384 -0.99 -13.17 9.23
C ASN A 384 -1.89 -12.05 8.67
N PHE A 385 -3.17 -12.04 9.05
CA PHE A 385 -4.05 -10.90 8.76
C PHE A 385 -3.42 -9.61 9.30
N THR A 386 -3.52 -8.54 8.52
CA THR A 386 -2.91 -7.23 8.80
C THR A 386 -1.39 -7.18 8.81
N SER A 387 -0.70 -8.27 8.50
CA SER A 387 0.76 -8.22 8.31
C SER A 387 1.13 -7.22 7.23
N PHE A 388 2.29 -6.59 7.39
CA PHE A 388 2.74 -5.56 6.47
C PHE A 388 4.26 -5.55 6.31
N ILE A 389 4.70 -5.05 5.16
CA ILE A 389 6.10 -4.67 4.91
C ILE A 389 6.13 -3.16 4.68
N ASN A 390 6.93 -2.45 5.47
CA ASN A 390 7.28 -1.06 5.21
C ASN A 390 8.72 -0.98 4.71
N ILE A 391 8.91 -0.21 3.64
CA ILE A 391 10.22 0.19 3.13
C ILE A 391 10.34 1.67 3.43
N GLU A 392 11.17 2.00 4.40
CA GLU A 392 11.32 3.34 4.95
C GLU A 392 12.60 3.99 4.44
N LEU A 393 12.47 5.15 3.80
CA LEU A 393 13.60 5.98 3.39
C LEU A 393 13.97 6.95 4.52
N TYR A 394 15.19 6.90 4.96
CA TYR A 394 15.77 7.81 5.94
C TYR A 394 16.81 8.71 5.28
N ARG A 395 16.93 9.91 5.82
CA ARG A 395 18.01 10.84 5.53
C ARG A 395 18.84 11.05 6.80
N LYS A 396 20.16 10.88 6.67
CA LYS A 396 21.11 11.21 7.73
C LYS A 396 21.02 12.70 8.04
N ASN A 397 21.17 13.05 9.30
CA ASN A 397 21.27 14.45 9.69
C ASN A 397 22.71 14.93 9.49
N ASN A 398 22.91 15.86 8.56
CA ASN A 398 24.21 16.45 8.25
C ASN A 398 24.22 17.89 8.71
N ASP A 399 25.31 18.32 9.37
CA ASP A 399 25.48 19.69 9.89
C ASP A 399 25.49 20.75 8.78
N ASP A 400 25.89 20.36 7.56
CA ASP A 400 26.11 21.32 6.43
C ASP A 400 24.82 21.68 5.67
N ASN A 401 23.67 21.07 5.99
CA ASN A 401 22.39 21.23 5.27
C ASN A 401 22.45 20.99 3.75
N GLU A 402 23.57 20.52 3.22
CA GLU A 402 23.71 20.07 1.84
C GLU A 402 23.55 18.55 1.78
N TYR A 403 22.54 18.07 1.05
CA TYR A 403 22.25 16.64 0.94
C TYR A 403 22.57 16.15 -0.47
N ASN A 404 23.05 14.91 -0.51
CA ASN A 404 23.31 14.16 -1.73
C ASN A 404 22.77 12.72 -1.57
N TYR A 405 22.85 11.89 -2.60
CA TYR A 405 22.33 10.52 -2.57
C TYR A 405 22.98 9.63 -1.50
N ASP A 406 24.20 9.89 -1.06
CA ASP A 406 24.91 9.09 -0.05
C ASP A 406 24.40 9.36 1.38
N ASP A 407 23.60 10.39 1.55
CA ASP A 407 22.98 10.74 2.82
C ASP A 407 21.70 9.94 3.10
N TYR A 408 21.26 9.14 2.14
CA TYR A 408 20.03 8.37 2.27
C TYR A 408 20.30 6.88 2.46
N TYR A 409 19.41 6.24 3.23
CA TYR A 409 19.43 4.80 3.43
C TYR A 409 18.01 4.25 3.62
N ILE A 410 17.87 2.94 3.40
CA ILE A 410 16.60 2.20 3.47
C ILE A 410 16.59 1.30 4.69
N LYS A 411 15.42 1.19 5.33
CA LYS A 411 15.10 0.14 6.31
C LYS A 411 13.93 -0.67 5.82
N PHE A 412 14.01 -1.99 5.99
CA PHE A 412 12.89 -2.90 5.82
C PHE A 412 12.28 -3.24 7.15
N ILE A 413 10.98 -3.09 7.27
CA ILE A 413 10.21 -3.41 8.49
C ILE A 413 9.13 -4.41 8.12
N TYR A 414 9.13 -5.56 8.75
CA TYR A 414 8.06 -6.55 8.67
C TYR A 414 7.41 -6.70 10.04
N ASP A 415 6.10 -6.47 10.15
CA ASP A 415 5.32 -6.54 11.39
C ASP A 415 6.03 -5.86 12.59
N ASN A 416 6.47 -4.61 12.40
CA ASN A 416 7.23 -3.79 13.35
C ASN A 416 8.65 -4.29 13.70
N GLN A 417 9.15 -5.33 13.05
CA GLN A 417 10.51 -5.81 13.24
C GLN A 417 11.39 -5.39 12.05
N GLN A 418 12.54 -4.80 12.32
CA GLN A 418 13.49 -4.49 11.27
C GLN A 418 14.11 -5.78 10.72
N LEU A 419 14.05 -5.91 9.40
CA LEU A 419 14.71 -6.97 8.65
C LEU A 419 16.09 -6.50 8.17
N GLY A 420 17.14 -7.20 8.59
CA GLY A 420 18.51 -6.87 8.20
C GLY A 420 19.03 -5.56 8.78
N ASN A 421 20.05 -5.02 8.12
CA ASN A 421 20.69 -3.76 8.48
C ASN A 421 20.13 -2.59 7.66
N ASN A 422 20.52 -1.37 8.02
CA ASN A 422 20.29 -0.20 7.17
C ASN A 422 21.08 -0.35 5.87
N ILE A 423 20.46 -0.09 4.72
CA ILE A 423 21.05 -0.26 3.40
C ILE A 423 21.22 1.12 2.76
N PRO A 424 22.45 1.54 2.40
CA PRO A 424 22.66 2.78 1.65
C PRO A 424 21.78 2.83 0.40
N TYR A 425 21.19 3.99 0.10
CA TYR A 425 20.24 4.10 -1.02
C TYR A 425 20.85 3.65 -2.36
N LYS A 426 22.09 4.00 -2.63
CA LYS A 426 22.78 3.60 -3.85
C LYS A 426 22.89 2.08 -3.96
N GLU A 427 23.30 1.40 -2.87
CA GLU A 427 23.35 -0.06 -2.83
C GLU A 427 21.97 -0.68 -3.04
N PHE A 428 20.94 -0.11 -2.39
CA PHE A 428 19.55 -0.53 -2.57
C PHE A 428 19.11 -0.42 -4.03
N TYR A 429 19.34 0.73 -4.66
CA TYR A 429 18.97 1.01 -6.03
C TYR A 429 19.68 0.06 -7.01
N ASP A 430 21.00 -0.04 -6.91
CA ASP A 430 21.83 -0.86 -7.80
C ASP A 430 21.42 -2.35 -7.72
N LYS A 431 21.22 -2.88 -6.49
CA LYS A 431 20.81 -4.28 -6.30
C LYS A 431 19.40 -4.55 -6.84
N ILE A 432 18.45 -3.63 -6.63
CA ILE A 432 17.09 -3.83 -7.17
C ILE A 432 17.14 -3.80 -8.71
N ILE A 433 17.82 -2.83 -9.32
CA ILE A 433 17.95 -2.74 -10.80
C ILE A 433 18.65 -3.97 -11.38
N GLU A 434 19.69 -4.48 -10.72
CA GLU A 434 20.37 -5.72 -11.16
C GLU A 434 19.44 -6.95 -11.14
N LYS A 435 18.48 -6.98 -10.21
CA LYS A 435 17.63 -8.15 -9.96
C LYS A 435 16.20 -8.04 -10.55
N ILE A 436 15.76 -6.84 -10.91
CA ILE A 436 14.51 -6.67 -11.66
C ILE A 436 14.71 -7.21 -13.09
N ILE A 437 13.82 -8.09 -13.52
CA ILE A 437 13.78 -8.56 -14.92
C ILE A 437 13.32 -7.42 -15.83
N SER A 438 13.65 -7.49 -17.12
CA SER A 438 13.12 -6.54 -18.10
C SER A 438 11.63 -6.82 -18.42
N LEU A 439 10.91 -5.79 -18.90
CA LEU A 439 9.53 -5.98 -19.35
C LEU A 439 9.42 -7.01 -20.47
N LYS A 440 10.43 -7.08 -21.34
CA LYS A 440 10.52 -8.08 -22.41
C LYS A 440 10.60 -9.49 -21.82
N GLU A 441 11.51 -9.74 -20.88
CA GLU A 441 11.63 -11.03 -20.21
C GLU A 441 10.34 -11.43 -19.48
N LEU A 442 9.63 -10.48 -18.86
CA LEU A 442 8.33 -10.74 -18.22
C LEU A 442 7.27 -11.13 -19.25
N LYS A 443 7.17 -10.40 -20.39
CA LYS A 443 6.26 -10.72 -21.47
C LYS A 443 6.55 -12.08 -22.09
N ASP A 444 7.82 -12.35 -22.38
CA ASP A 444 8.27 -13.64 -22.89
C ASP A 444 7.94 -14.78 -21.93
N TYR A 445 8.15 -14.58 -20.62
CA TYR A 445 7.79 -15.55 -19.59
C TYR A 445 6.29 -15.81 -19.54
N CYS A 446 5.46 -14.77 -19.67
CA CYS A 446 4.00 -14.90 -19.65
C CYS A 446 3.41 -15.37 -20.98
N GLY A 447 4.23 -15.56 -22.03
CA GLY A 447 3.76 -15.97 -23.37
C GLY A 447 2.89 -14.90 -24.04
N ILE A 448 3.09 -13.64 -23.68
CA ILE A 448 2.40 -12.50 -24.31
C ILE A 448 3.09 -12.23 -25.65
N ILE A 449 2.50 -12.73 -26.72
CA ILE A 449 2.97 -12.44 -28.08
C ILE A 449 2.51 -11.02 -28.40
N GLU A 450 3.44 -10.10 -28.61
CA GLU A 450 3.11 -8.82 -29.23
C GLU A 450 2.65 -9.13 -30.65
N GLU A 451 1.39 -8.88 -30.99
CA GLU A 451 0.99 -8.80 -32.39
C GLU A 451 1.88 -7.73 -33.03
N GLU A 452 2.70 -8.12 -34.00
CA GLU A 452 3.45 -7.21 -34.87
C GLU A 452 2.45 -6.37 -35.71
N GLY A 453 1.79 -5.46 -35.05
CA GLY A 453 0.80 -4.58 -35.64
C GLY A 453 0.87 -3.22 -34.98
N GLU A 454 1.57 -2.31 -35.67
CA GLU A 454 1.75 -0.91 -35.34
C GLU A 454 2.53 -0.66 -34.04
N GLU A 455 3.86 -0.59 -34.18
CA GLU A 455 4.72 0.23 -33.32
C GLU A 455 4.14 1.65 -33.23
N LYS A 456 3.20 1.85 -32.35
CA LYS A 456 3.15 3.12 -31.64
C LYS A 456 4.36 3.07 -30.71
N ASN A 457 5.45 3.57 -31.26
CA ASN A 457 6.66 3.93 -30.51
C ASN A 457 6.25 4.79 -29.30
N ASN A 458 5.82 4.15 -28.23
CA ASN A 458 5.74 4.72 -26.90
C ASN A 458 7.07 4.43 -26.20
N ASP A 459 8.14 4.78 -26.90
CA ASP A 459 9.47 4.82 -26.33
C ASP A 459 9.46 5.73 -25.12
N VAL A 460 9.87 5.19 -24.00
CA VAL A 460 10.26 5.97 -22.82
C VAL A 460 11.35 6.97 -23.22
N ASP A 461 12.17 6.64 -24.22
CA ASP A 461 13.16 7.54 -24.85
C ASP A 461 12.51 8.73 -25.57
N ASN A 462 11.29 8.61 -26.12
CA ASN A 462 10.56 9.74 -26.68
C ASN A 462 9.98 10.71 -25.62
N LYS A 463 9.80 10.28 -24.37
CA LYS A 463 9.45 11.22 -23.30
C LYS A 463 10.64 12.09 -22.89
N GLU A 464 11.85 11.57 -22.88
CA GLU A 464 13.04 12.40 -22.64
C GLU A 464 13.31 13.35 -23.81
N SER A 465 13.16 12.89 -25.05
CA SER A 465 13.28 13.75 -26.25
C SER A 465 12.21 14.85 -26.30
N ASN A 466 10.95 14.53 -26.02
CA ASN A 466 9.88 15.52 -25.93
C ASN A 466 10.06 16.48 -24.75
N TYR A 467 10.60 16.00 -23.64
CA TYR A 467 10.90 16.83 -22.47
C TYR A 467 12.09 17.76 -22.71
N LEU A 468 13.10 17.30 -23.44
CA LEU A 468 14.22 18.14 -23.88
C LEU A 468 13.74 19.19 -24.88
N GLY A 469 12.89 18.83 -25.84
CA GLY A 469 12.24 19.76 -26.79
C GLY A 469 11.40 20.83 -26.08
N PHE A 470 10.64 20.45 -25.05
CA PHE A 470 9.84 21.39 -24.25
C PHE A 470 10.72 22.34 -23.42
N LYS A 471 11.82 21.86 -22.85
CA LYS A 471 12.82 22.70 -22.14
C LYS A 471 13.45 23.72 -23.09
N ILE A 472 13.89 23.29 -24.28
CA ILE A 472 14.48 24.18 -25.29
C ILE A 472 13.45 25.23 -25.73
N PHE A 473 12.20 24.83 -25.96
CA PHE A 473 11.11 25.75 -26.31
C PHE A 473 10.83 26.77 -25.19
N ALA A 474 10.80 26.35 -23.94
CA ALA A 474 10.61 27.25 -22.80
C ALA A 474 11.77 28.26 -22.66
N ILE A 475 13.04 27.84 -22.86
CA ILE A 475 14.20 28.72 -22.85
C ILE A 475 14.12 29.75 -23.98
N ILE A 476 13.74 29.35 -25.19
CA ILE A 476 13.55 30.25 -26.33
C ILE A 476 12.46 31.29 -26.03
N LEU A 477 11.36 30.88 -25.40
CA LEU A 477 10.26 31.76 -25.03
C LEU A 477 10.69 32.81 -23.99
N ILE A 478 11.49 32.41 -22.99
CA ILE A 478 12.07 33.32 -21.98
C ILE A 478 13.02 34.33 -22.64
N CYS A 479 13.87 33.89 -23.58
CA CYS A 479 14.75 34.77 -24.32
C CYS A 479 13.99 35.80 -25.16
N ILE A 480 12.93 35.39 -25.85
CA ILE A 480 12.04 36.31 -26.63
C ILE A 480 11.41 37.33 -25.68
N PHE A 481 10.92 36.91 -24.50
CA PHE A 481 10.29 37.82 -23.55
C PHE A 481 11.29 38.85 -23.00
N ALA A 482 12.53 38.42 -22.71
CA ALA A 482 13.61 39.32 -22.27
C ALA A 482 13.95 40.36 -23.36
N ILE A 483 14.01 39.96 -24.61
CA ILE A 483 14.25 40.90 -25.75
C ILE A 483 13.11 41.91 -25.86
N LEU A 484 11.84 41.47 -25.74
CA LEU A 484 10.70 42.37 -25.77
C LEU A 484 10.71 43.40 -24.65
N ILE A 485 11.09 42.99 -23.42
CA ILE A 485 11.26 43.91 -22.28
C ILE A 485 12.35 44.91 -22.59
N ALA A 486 13.49 44.50 -23.13
CA ALA A 486 14.59 45.38 -23.48
C ALA A 486 14.16 46.40 -24.54
N ILE A 487 13.38 46.03 -25.56
CA ILE A 487 12.82 46.90 -26.57
C ILE A 487 11.88 47.94 -25.93
N VAL A 488 10.98 47.52 -25.04
CA VAL A 488 10.06 48.44 -24.35
C VAL A 488 10.81 49.43 -23.48
N LEU A 489 11.82 49.00 -22.76
CA LEU A 489 12.69 49.90 -21.96
C LEU A 489 13.44 50.89 -22.85
N PHE A 490 13.99 50.45 -23.98
CA PHE A 490 14.68 51.30 -24.94
C PHE A 490 13.73 52.35 -25.56
N LEU A 491 12.52 51.94 -25.99
CA LEU A 491 11.53 52.88 -26.52
C LEU A 491 11.07 53.88 -25.46
N SER A 492 10.88 53.45 -24.22
CA SER A 492 10.56 54.34 -23.09
C SER A 492 11.68 55.36 -22.86
N PHE A 493 12.93 54.93 -22.90
CA PHE A 493 14.10 55.85 -22.79
C PHE A 493 14.16 56.87 -23.93
N VAL A 494 13.90 56.42 -25.17
CA VAL A 494 13.86 57.32 -26.35
C VAL A 494 12.74 58.34 -26.22
N MET A 495 11.55 57.95 -25.75
CA MET A 495 10.41 58.85 -25.53
C MET A 495 10.70 59.87 -24.42
N ILE A 496 11.30 59.46 -23.32
CA ILE A 496 11.71 60.38 -22.23
C ILE A 496 12.76 61.40 -22.76
N LYS A 497 13.74 60.93 -23.53
CA LYS A 497 14.75 61.79 -24.14
C LYS A 497 14.12 62.80 -25.12
N LYS A 498 13.15 62.35 -25.95
CA LYS A 498 12.42 63.23 -26.86
C LYS A 498 11.57 64.28 -26.13
N SER A 499 10.88 63.88 -25.04
CA SER A 499 10.10 64.79 -24.19
C SER A 499 11.01 65.88 -23.56
N ASN A 500 12.20 65.50 -23.07
CA ASN A 500 13.15 66.47 -22.53
C ASN A 500 13.69 67.46 -23.56
N TYR A 501 13.82 67.04 -24.85
CA TYR A 501 14.18 67.97 -25.93
C TYR A 501 13.05 68.95 -26.27
N VAL A 502 11.80 68.53 -26.18
CA VAL A 502 10.63 69.43 -26.42
C VAL A 502 10.54 70.46 -25.30
N VAL A 503 10.72 70.07 -24.02
CA VAL A 503 10.69 70.99 -22.88
C VAL A 503 11.88 71.99 -22.97
N LEU A 504 13.05 71.58 -23.47
CA LEU A 504 14.18 72.47 -23.68
C LEU A 504 13.94 73.47 -24.82
N ALA A 505 13.27 73.06 -25.91
CA ALA A 505 12.90 73.91 -27.01
C ALA A 505 11.85 74.98 -26.62
N ASP A 506 10.85 74.59 -25.83
CA ASP A 506 9.83 75.51 -25.30
C ASP A 506 10.43 76.53 -24.34
N ASN A 507 11.40 76.15 -23.50
CA ASN A 507 12.10 77.11 -22.63
C ASN A 507 13.02 78.09 -23.40
N ILE A 508 13.61 77.68 -24.52
CA ILE A 508 14.42 78.58 -25.38
C ILE A 508 13.54 79.55 -26.12
N LEU A 509 12.32 79.14 -26.55
CA LEU A 509 11.37 80.01 -27.26
C LEU A 509 10.63 80.99 -26.31
N SER A 510 10.60 80.73 -25.01
CA SER A 510 9.99 81.64 -24.02
C SER A 510 10.92 82.80 -23.59
N ASP A 511 12.22 82.64 -23.70
CA ASP A 511 13.20 83.72 -23.34
C ASP A 511 13.37 84.79 -24.43
N ASP A 512 12.92 84.57 -25.68
CA ASP A 512 12.99 85.55 -26.76
C ASP A 512 11.80 86.53 -26.83
N TYR A 513 10.81 86.44 -25.90
CA TYR A 513 9.65 87.35 -25.86
C TYR A 513 9.62 88.32 -24.68
N ILE A 514 10.74 88.48 -23.95
CA ILE A 514 10.87 89.50 -22.93
C ILE A 514 12.14 90.27 -23.18
N ASN A 515 12.12 91.16 -24.18
CA ASN A 515 12.90 92.37 -24.31
C ASN A 515 12.23 93.33 -25.27
#